data_4bb31d467095ecb75458fbf5f9fbbc16
#
_entry.id   4bb31d467095ecb75458fbf5f9fbbc16
#
_cell.length_a   1.000
_cell.length_b   1.000
_cell.length_c   1.000
_cell.angle_alpha   90.00
_cell.angle_beta   90.00
_cell.angle_gamma   90.00
#
_symmetry.space_group_name_H-M   'P 1'
#
loop_
_entity.id
_entity.type
_entity.pdbx_description
1 polymer ?
#
loop_
_entity_poly.entity_id
_entity_poly.type
_entity_poly.pdbx_seq_one_letter_code
_entity_poly.pdbx_strand_id
1 'polypeptide(L)'
;MSSTAKKKEQKTVAIRPRDLLKATATPIHPFDQVHGTDTSGLVPARDLATGHPNDEHVTAYYGTAPSILRSLVERWRKTSPSHHITDYTFLDLGAGKGRAVLLASEFPFRKVVGVELNPAMASIAQANAKIWRRSHAADPTAQAIAPVEIVLDDALNIALPSTPTLLFLFHPFEDPVLKALLRCIETAFIGRAGDLDILYVNAEHGDVLNRHPAFRLLWQGAVPMSPEDHAADLEAIAQQAEYGSTGDELCAIFRYV
;
A
#
# COMPACT_ATOMS: atom_id res chain seq x y z
N MET A 1 43.91 44.52 -13.29
CA MET A 1 43.44 43.97 -12.01
C MET A 1 42.31 43.00 -12.30
N SER A 2 42.62 41.70 -12.35
CA SER A 2 41.70 40.64 -12.68
C SER A 2 41.26 39.97 -11.38
N SER A 3 39.97 40.05 -11.06
CA SER A 3 39.36 39.41 -9.90
C SER A 3 38.76 38.07 -10.30
N THR A 4 39.46 37.01 -9.96
CA THR A 4 38.98 35.61 -10.13
C THR A 4 38.07 35.26 -8.97
N ALA A 5 36.76 35.22 -9.24
CA ALA A 5 35.77 34.73 -8.30
C ALA A 5 35.85 33.20 -8.26
N LYS A 6 36.27 32.64 -7.13
CA LYS A 6 36.23 31.18 -6.86
C LYS A 6 34.77 30.75 -6.67
N LYS A 7 34.22 29.97 -7.61
CA LYS A 7 32.99 29.20 -7.44
C LYS A 7 33.23 28.18 -6.32
N LYS A 8 32.51 28.30 -5.22
CA LYS A 8 32.38 27.22 -4.21
C LYS A 8 31.54 26.10 -4.81
N GLU A 9 32.17 24.99 -5.06
CA GLU A 9 31.43 23.72 -5.31
C GLU A 9 30.64 23.35 -4.04
N GLN A 10 29.33 23.42 -4.12
CA GLN A 10 28.47 22.78 -3.13
C GLN A 10 28.60 21.28 -3.27
N LYS A 11 29.27 20.63 -2.33
CA LYS A 11 29.25 19.18 -2.19
C LYS A 11 27.83 18.76 -1.87
N THR A 12 27.15 18.16 -2.83
CA THR A 12 25.89 17.44 -2.61
C THR A 12 26.22 16.26 -1.70
N VAL A 13 25.86 16.36 -0.44
CA VAL A 13 25.96 15.23 0.50
C VAL A 13 24.88 14.24 0.10
N ALA A 14 25.26 13.09 -0.42
CA ALA A 14 24.34 12.00 -0.68
C ALA A 14 23.76 11.54 0.66
N ILE A 15 22.50 11.89 0.90
CA ILE A 15 21.76 11.48 2.10
C ILE A 15 21.49 9.98 1.94
N ARG A 16 21.95 9.18 2.89
CA ARG A 16 21.68 7.73 2.85
C ARG A 16 20.19 7.49 3.05
N PRO A 17 19.57 6.54 2.36
CA PRO A 17 18.14 6.23 2.51
C PRO A 17 17.68 6.04 3.97
N ARG A 18 18.56 5.51 4.83
CA ARG A 18 18.31 5.35 6.26
C ARG A 18 18.21 6.66 7.06
N ASP A 19 18.79 7.73 6.57
CA ASP A 19 18.86 9.02 7.30
C ASP A 19 17.63 9.89 7.00
N LEU A 20 16.99 9.70 5.86
CA LEU A 20 15.72 10.34 5.48
C LEU A 20 14.54 9.88 6.36
N LEU A 21 14.55 8.61 6.78
CA LEU A 21 13.47 8.01 7.57
C LEU A 21 13.64 8.17 9.10
N LYS A 22 14.75 8.80 9.56
CA LYS A 22 15.03 9.03 10.98
C LYS A 22 14.59 10.39 11.53
N ALA A 23 13.95 11.22 10.72
CA ALA A 23 13.75 12.64 11.04
C ALA A 23 12.69 12.96 12.11
N THR A 24 11.84 12.01 12.50
CA THR A 24 10.92 12.19 13.64
C THR A 24 10.81 10.87 14.39
N ALA A 25 10.88 10.93 15.73
CA ALA A 25 10.57 9.79 16.58
C ALA A 25 9.05 9.52 16.51
N THR A 26 8.61 8.91 15.42
CA THR A 26 7.21 8.54 15.25
C THR A 26 6.90 7.37 16.18
N PRO A 27 5.79 7.42 16.91
CA PRO A 27 5.36 6.31 17.76
C PRO A 27 5.31 5.01 16.96
N ILE A 28 5.79 3.93 17.57
CA ILE A 28 5.80 2.62 16.94
C ILE A 28 4.43 2.01 17.12
N HIS A 29 3.73 1.70 16.03
CA HIS A 29 2.43 1.05 16.06
C HIS A 29 2.51 -0.31 16.82
N PRO A 30 1.48 -0.70 17.61
CA PRO A 30 1.44 -1.98 18.32
C PRO A 30 1.74 -3.18 17.43
N PHE A 31 1.29 -3.16 16.17
CA PHE A 31 1.65 -4.16 15.17
C PHE A 31 3.17 -4.36 15.03
N ASP A 32 3.92 -3.28 14.89
CA ASP A 32 5.38 -3.35 14.76
C ASP A 32 6.07 -3.78 16.06
N GLN A 33 5.52 -3.36 17.20
CA GLN A 33 6.03 -3.78 18.52
C GLN A 33 5.92 -5.30 18.70
N VAL A 34 4.79 -5.88 18.30
CA VAL A 34 4.52 -7.32 18.42
C VAL A 34 5.37 -8.13 17.44
N HIS A 35 5.50 -7.65 16.20
CA HIS A 35 6.11 -8.44 15.12
C HIS A 35 7.58 -8.09 14.83
N GLY A 36 8.12 -7.04 15.47
CA GLY A 36 9.49 -6.58 15.24
C GLY A 36 9.71 -5.99 13.85
N THR A 37 8.65 -5.52 13.20
CA THR A 37 8.67 -4.90 11.87
C THR A 37 8.87 -3.38 11.95
N ASP A 38 9.08 -2.72 10.82
CA ASP A 38 9.17 -1.26 10.67
C ASP A 38 8.15 -0.83 9.60
N THR A 39 6.87 -0.78 9.98
CA THR A 39 5.80 -0.33 9.10
C THR A 39 5.12 0.94 9.60
N SER A 40 5.57 1.48 10.74
CA SER A 40 5.03 2.69 11.35
C SER A 40 5.51 3.96 10.69
N GLY A 41 4.79 5.03 10.98
CA GLY A 41 5.17 6.39 10.62
C GLY A 41 4.42 6.93 9.42
N LEU A 42 4.37 8.26 9.37
CA LEU A 42 3.90 9.03 8.23
C LEU A 42 5.11 9.61 7.51
N VAL A 43 5.20 9.38 6.19
CA VAL A 43 6.23 10.00 5.34
C VAL A 43 5.53 10.89 4.32
N PRO A 44 5.71 12.22 4.39
CA PRO A 44 5.11 13.16 3.44
C PRO A 44 5.50 12.83 2.00
N ALA A 45 4.60 13.08 1.04
CA ALA A 45 4.83 12.81 -0.39
C ALA A 45 6.14 13.46 -0.91
N ARG A 46 6.45 14.69 -0.47
CA ARG A 46 7.69 15.40 -0.84
C ARG A 46 8.98 14.65 -0.46
N ASP A 47 8.91 13.82 0.59
CA ASP A 47 10.06 13.06 1.10
C ASP A 47 10.17 11.67 0.44
N LEU A 48 9.16 11.30 -0.38
CA LEU A 48 9.12 10.07 -1.17
C LEU A 48 9.61 10.25 -2.62
N ALA A 49 9.88 11.47 -3.05
CA ALA A 49 10.30 11.75 -4.41
C ALA A 49 11.60 11.01 -4.79
N THR A 50 11.58 10.36 -5.95
CA THR A 50 12.68 9.53 -6.48
C THR A 50 13.32 10.12 -7.75
N GLY A 51 12.73 11.15 -8.32
CA GLY A 51 13.02 11.68 -9.65
C GLY A 51 12.21 11.01 -10.76
N HIS A 52 11.21 10.20 -10.38
CA HIS A 52 10.30 9.56 -11.34
C HIS A 52 9.23 10.53 -11.85
N PRO A 53 8.79 10.46 -13.13
CA PRO A 53 7.75 11.34 -13.68
C PRO A 53 6.44 11.34 -12.88
N ASN A 54 6.12 10.24 -12.19
CA ASN A 54 4.90 10.10 -11.39
C ASN A 54 5.06 10.60 -9.94
N ASP A 55 6.24 11.10 -9.51
CA ASP A 55 6.46 11.57 -8.14
C ASP A 55 5.48 12.70 -7.73
N GLU A 56 5.04 13.53 -8.69
CA GLU A 56 4.07 14.60 -8.43
C GLU A 56 2.66 14.09 -8.10
N HIS A 57 2.38 12.81 -8.36
CA HIS A 57 1.09 12.17 -8.13
C HIS A 57 1.11 11.16 -6.98
N VAL A 58 2.24 10.98 -6.31
CA VAL A 58 2.38 10.09 -5.16
C VAL A 58 1.80 10.76 -3.92
N THR A 59 1.01 10.03 -3.14
CA THR A 59 0.49 10.50 -1.85
C THR A 59 1.47 10.19 -0.71
N ALA A 60 1.20 10.73 0.49
CA ALA A 60 2.01 10.44 1.66
C ALA A 60 1.92 8.95 2.03
N TYR A 61 3.01 8.36 2.49
CA TYR A 61 2.98 7.02 3.07
C TYR A 61 2.36 7.06 4.47
N TYR A 62 1.41 6.19 4.69
CA TYR A 62 0.89 5.82 5.99
C TYR A 62 0.54 4.32 6.01
N GLY A 63 0.88 3.62 7.10
CA GLY A 63 0.63 2.17 7.18
C GLY A 63 -0.85 1.87 7.41
N THR A 64 -1.46 1.06 6.56
CA THR A 64 -2.86 0.63 6.70
C THR A 64 -3.13 0.06 8.09
N ALA A 65 -4.19 0.52 8.75
CA ALA A 65 -4.62 -0.02 10.05
C ALA A 65 -4.98 -1.52 9.91
N PRO A 66 -4.44 -2.41 10.76
CA PRO A 66 -4.70 -3.85 10.69
C PRO A 66 -6.18 -4.22 10.67
N SER A 67 -6.98 -3.56 11.51
CA SER A 67 -8.43 -3.80 11.56
C SER A 67 -9.16 -3.43 10.29
N ILE A 68 -8.73 -2.37 9.60
CA ILE A 68 -9.31 -1.94 8.32
C ILE A 68 -9.09 -3.01 7.25
N LEU A 69 -7.84 -3.45 7.04
CA LEU A 69 -7.57 -4.46 6.01
C LEU A 69 -8.33 -5.76 6.27
N ARG A 70 -8.25 -6.28 7.52
CA ARG A 70 -8.93 -7.53 7.88
C ARG A 70 -10.43 -7.42 7.66
N SER A 71 -11.07 -6.34 8.13
CA SER A 71 -12.49 -6.09 7.95
C SER A 71 -12.88 -5.98 6.46
N LEU A 72 -12.05 -5.32 5.66
CA LEU A 72 -12.33 -5.11 4.24
C LEU A 72 -12.20 -6.41 3.43
N VAL A 73 -11.19 -7.25 3.71
CA VAL A 73 -11.07 -8.58 3.10
C VAL A 73 -12.25 -9.46 3.46
N GLU A 74 -12.67 -9.49 4.74
CA GLU A 74 -13.85 -10.26 5.15
C GLU A 74 -15.15 -9.74 4.51
N ARG A 75 -15.26 -8.44 4.30
CA ARG A 75 -16.39 -7.85 3.58
C ARG A 75 -16.38 -8.24 2.10
N TRP A 76 -15.22 -8.18 1.46
CA TRP A 76 -15.06 -8.63 0.08
C TRP A 76 -15.48 -10.11 -0.09
N ARG A 77 -15.10 -10.99 0.83
CA ARG A 77 -15.53 -12.40 0.79
C ARG A 77 -17.05 -12.55 0.78
N LYS A 78 -17.79 -11.61 1.38
CA LYS A 78 -19.26 -11.61 1.40
C LYS A 78 -19.87 -11.04 0.10
N THR A 79 -19.09 -10.47 -0.80
CA THR A 79 -19.60 -10.00 -2.11
C THR A 79 -19.71 -11.10 -3.16
N SER A 80 -19.53 -12.36 -2.78
CA SER A 80 -19.50 -13.51 -3.68
C SER A 80 -18.46 -13.35 -4.80
N PRO A 81 -17.15 -13.40 -4.46
CA PRO A 81 -16.08 -13.40 -5.45
C PRO A 81 -16.27 -14.54 -6.47
N SER A 82 -15.82 -14.32 -7.71
CA SER A 82 -16.02 -15.29 -8.80
C SER A 82 -15.21 -16.58 -8.63
N HIS A 83 -14.15 -16.55 -7.80
CA HIS A 83 -13.27 -17.68 -7.55
C HIS A 83 -13.08 -17.91 -6.05
N HIS A 84 -12.47 -19.04 -5.67
CA HIS A 84 -12.10 -19.27 -4.27
C HIS A 84 -10.92 -18.38 -3.89
N ILE A 85 -10.85 -17.95 -2.62
CA ILE A 85 -9.78 -17.04 -2.15
C ILE A 85 -8.37 -17.59 -2.42
N THR A 86 -8.19 -18.91 -2.39
CA THR A 86 -6.90 -19.57 -2.68
C THR A 86 -6.44 -19.45 -4.13
N ASP A 87 -7.31 -19.01 -5.03
CA ASP A 87 -6.98 -18.79 -6.44
C ASP A 87 -6.52 -17.37 -6.70
N TYR A 88 -6.85 -16.45 -5.80
CA TYR A 88 -6.50 -15.03 -5.95
C TYR A 88 -5.05 -14.73 -5.61
N THR A 89 -4.43 -13.92 -6.46
CA THR A 89 -3.26 -13.11 -6.08
C THR A 89 -3.76 -11.82 -5.43
N PHE A 90 -3.32 -11.55 -4.20
CA PHE A 90 -3.47 -10.22 -3.60
C PHE A 90 -2.35 -9.32 -4.11
N LEU A 91 -2.71 -8.17 -4.69
CA LEU A 91 -1.76 -7.23 -5.28
C LEU A 91 -1.92 -5.85 -4.64
N ASP A 92 -0.93 -5.40 -3.90
CA ASP A 92 -0.88 -4.09 -3.25
C ASP A 92 -0.05 -3.13 -4.11
N LEU A 93 -0.66 -2.08 -4.65
CA LEU A 93 0.02 -1.05 -5.45
C LEU A 93 0.26 0.20 -4.60
N GLY A 94 1.53 0.56 -4.46
CA GLY A 94 1.99 1.54 -3.49
C GLY A 94 2.16 0.89 -2.10
N ALA A 95 2.84 -0.25 -2.06
CA ALA A 95 2.94 -1.07 -0.85
C ALA A 95 3.66 -0.38 0.32
N GLY A 96 4.38 0.70 0.06
CA GLY A 96 5.13 1.43 1.06
C GLY A 96 6.10 0.54 1.81
N LYS A 97 6.00 0.53 3.15
CA LYS A 97 6.79 -0.37 4.02
C LYS A 97 6.21 -1.79 4.14
N GLY A 98 5.11 -2.10 3.42
CA GLY A 98 4.57 -3.45 3.26
C GLY A 98 3.56 -3.92 4.31
N ARG A 99 3.00 -3.07 5.19
CA ARG A 99 2.07 -3.54 6.24
C ARG A 99 0.87 -4.30 5.66
N ALA A 100 0.21 -3.76 4.63
CA ALA A 100 -0.93 -4.41 4.01
C ALA A 100 -0.55 -5.78 3.40
N VAL A 101 0.65 -5.89 2.81
CA VAL A 101 1.19 -7.15 2.27
C VAL A 101 1.37 -8.20 3.36
N LEU A 102 1.95 -7.82 4.53
CA LEU A 102 2.13 -8.74 5.65
C LEU A 102 0.77 -9.24 6.17
N LEU A 103 -0.16 -8.32 6.42
CA LEU A 103 -1.51 -8.64 6.89
C LEU A 103 -2.29 -9.51 5.89
N ALA A 104 -2.21 -9.19 4.58
CA ALA A 104 -2.86 -9.99 3.55
C ALA A 104 -2.34 -11.42 3.52
N SER A 105 -1.06 -11.64 3.86
CA SER A 105 -0.49 -12.99 3.89
C SER A 105 -1.07 -13.91 4.97
N GLU A 106 -1.77 -13.35 5.97
CA GLU A 106 -2.52 -14.14 6.97
C GLU A 106 -3.74 -14.85 6.35
N PHE A 107 -4.22 -14.37 5.20
CA PHE A 107 -5.31 -15.01 4.48
C PHE A 107 -4.78 -16.05 3.48
N PRO A 108 -5.57 -17.06 3.13
CA PRO A 108 -5.13 -18.14 2.26
C PRO A 108 -5.12 -17.74 0.77
N PHE A 109 -4.54 -16.58 0.46
CA PHE A 109 -4.31 -16.20 -0.93
C PHE A 109 -3.28 -17.12 -1.60
N ARG A 110 -3.41 -17.31 -2.92
CA ARG A 110 -2.39 -18.01 -3.73
C ARG A 110 -1.00 -17.39 -3.56
N LYS A 111 -0.96 -16.06 -3.56
CA LYS A 111 0.26 -15.26 -3.45
C LYS A 111 -0.12 -13.84 -3.04
N VAL A 112 0.78 -13.16 -2.35
CA VAL A 112 0.66 -11.75 -2.01
C VAL A 112 1.85 -11.01 -2.63
N VAL A 113 1.56 -9.97 -3.39
CA VAL A 113 2.58 -9.14 -4.08
C VAL A 113 2.38 -7.69 -3.68
N GLY A 114 3.43 -7.05 -3.21
CA GLY A 114 3.49 -5.60 -3.01
C GLY A 114 4.37 -4.96 -4.06
N VAL A 115 3.89 -3.90 -4.70
CA VAL A 115 4.63 -3.09 -5.67
C VAL A 115 4.89 -1.72 -5.09
N GLU A 116 6.14 -1.29 -5.09
CA GLU A 116 6.54 -0.03 -4.50
C GLU A 116 7.53 0.70 -5.43
N LEU A 117 7.26 1.98 -5.69
CA LEU A 117 8.06 2.82 -6.57
C LEU A 117 9.34 3.32 -5.88
N ASN A 118 9.24 3.65 -4.58
CA ASN A 118 10.36 4.21 -3.84
C ASN A 118 11.33 3.12 -3.36
N PRO A 119 12.63 3.15 -3.78
CA PRO A 119 13.60 2.10 -3.43
C PRO A 119 13.84 1.94 -1.92
N ALA A 120 13.77 3.03 -1.16
CA ALA A 120 13.97 2.98 0.30
C ALA A 120 12.79 2.27 0.98
N MET A 121 11.56 2.60 0.58
CA MET A 121 10.35 1.97 1.09
C MET A 121 10.31 0.48 0.71
N ALA A 122 10.58 0.15 -0.55
CA ALA A 122 10.66 -1.25 -1.02
C ALA A 122 11.70 -2.06 -0.25
N SER A 123 12.88 -1.47 0.06
CA SER A 123 13.92 -2.13 0.86
C SER A 123 13.43 -2.43 2.29
N ILE A 124 12.69 -1.49 2.91
CA ILE A 124 12.08 -1.71 4.23
C ILE A 124 11.02 -2.80 4.14
N ALA A 125 10.13 -2.76 3.15
CA ALA A 125 9.11 -3.79 2.94
C ALA A 125 9.72 -5.18 2.76
N GLN A 126 10.81 -5.31 1.99
CA GLN A 126 11.55 -6.56 1.83
C GLN A 126 12.16 -7.06 3.15
N ALA A 127 12.69 -6.15 3.98
CA ALA A 127 13.20 -6.50 5.30
C ALA A 127 12.07 -6.99 6.23
N ASN A 128 10.95 -6.27 6.24
CA ASN A 128 9.75 -6.64 6.99
C ASN A 128 9.21 -8.01 6.58
N ALA A 129 9.12 -8.30 5.28
CA ALA A 129 8.68 -9.59 4.77
C ALA A 129 9.61 -10.76 5.21
N LYS A 130 10.92 -10.49 5.34
CA LYS A 130 11.88 -11.48 5.88
C LYS A 130 11.67 -11.73 7.38
N ILE A 131 11.46 -10.68 8.16
CA ILE A 131 11.18 -10.78 9.60
C ILE A 131 9.89 -11.57 9.82
N TRP A 132 8.81 -11.15 9.11
CA TRP A 132 7.48 -11.77 9.17
C TRP A 132 7.52 -13.28 8.89
N ARG A 133 8.19 -13.67 7.80
CA ARG A 133 8.34 -15.10 7.45
C ARG A 133 9.10 -15.89 8.50
N ARG A 134 10.15 -15.30 9.07
CA ARG A 134 10.95 -15.97 10.12
C ARG A 134 10.16 -16.15 11.40
N SER A 135 9.39 -15.15 11.84
CA SER A 135 8.59 -15.25 13.06
C SER A 135 7.50 -16.32 12.92
N HIS A 136 6.80 -16.38 11.77
CA HIS A 136 5.80 -17.42 11.53
C HIS A 136 6.41 -18.83 11.42
N ALA A 137 7.58 -18.96 10.79
CA ALA A 137 8.26 -20.25 10.70
C ALA A 137 8.80 -20.75 12.05
N ALA A 138 9.06 -19.84 12.98
CA ALA A 138 9.57 -20.19 14.32
C ALA A 138 8.44 -20.54 15.32
N ASP A 139 7.20 -20.17 15.03
CA ASP A 139 6.04 -20.45 15.86
C ASP A 139 5.28 -21.69 15.34
N PRO A 140 5.38 -22.84 15.99
CA PRO A 140 4.68 -24.06 15.55
C PRO A 140 3.16 -23.97 15.65
N THR A 141 2.63 -22.96 16.33
CA THR A 141 1.18 -22.73 16.47
C THR A 141 0.67 -21.71 15.46
N ALA A 142 1.55 -20.99 14.77
CA ALA A 142 1.18 -20.00 13.77
C ALA A 142 0.51 -20.67 12.56
N GLN A 143 -0.53 -20.03 12.07
CA GLN A 143 -1.12 -20.44 10.79
C GLN A 143 -0.13 -20.20 9.64
N ALA A 144 -0.12 -21.09 8.67
CA ALA A 144 0.69 -20.90 7.46
C ALA A 144 0.27 -19.62 6.72
N ILE A 145 1.27 -18.81 6.36
CA ILE A 145 1.05 -17.58 5.61
C ILE A 145 1.17 -17.81 4.09
N ALA A 146 0.45 -17.02 3.31
CA ALA A 146 0.60 -16.99 1.86
C ALA A 146 2.02 -16.51 1.46
N PRO A 147 2.58 -16.99 0.32
CA PRO A 147 3.86 -16.51 -0.18
C PRO A 147 3.84 -15.00 -0.46
N VAL A 148 4.84 -14.27 0.05
CA VAL A 148 4.99 -12.83 -0.08
C VAL A 148 6.15 -12.48 -1.01
N GLU A 149 5.91 -11.54 -1.94
CA GLU A 149 6.90 -10.92 -2.80
C GLU A 149 6.77 -9.40 -2.76
N ILE A 150 7.91 -8.68 -2.73
CA ILE A 150 7.97 -7.22 -2.85
C ILE A 150 8.76 -6.89 -4.11
N VAL A 151 8.11 -6.15 -5.01
CA VAL A 151 8.65 -5.72 -6.31
C VAL A 151 8.91 -4.22 -6.26
N LEU A 152 10.14 -3.82 -6.60
CA LEU A 152 10.48 -2.41 -6.82
C LEU A 152 10.19 -2.09 -8.28
N ASP A 153 9.08 -1.42 -8.54
CA ASP A 153 8.66 -1.01 -9.89
C ASP A 153 7.57 0.07 -9.82
N ASP A 154 7.29 0.69 -10.96
CA ASP A 154 6.10 1.52 -11.15
C ASP A 154 4.85 0.63 -11.31
N ALA A 155 3.78 0.97 -10.61
CA ALA A 155 2.49 0.30 -10.70
C ALA A 155 1.92 0.23 -12.15
N LEU A 156 2.35 1.13 -13.01
CA LEU A 156 1.94 1.17 -14.43
C LEU A 156 2.78 0.26 -15.33
N ASN A 157 3.96 -0.19 -14.88
CA ASN A 157 4.90 -0.98 -15.68
C ASN A 157 4.85 -2.48 -15.35
N ILE A 158 4.29 -2.86 -14.20
CA ILE A 158 4.25 -4.27 -13.82
C ILE A 158 3.33 -5.07 -14.73
N ALA A 159 3.72 -6.31 -14.99
CA ALA A 159 2.81 -7.30 -15.58
C ALA A 159 1.74 -7.69 -14.56
N LEU A 160 0.48 -7.33 -14.82
CA LEU A 160 -0.63 -7.73 -13.97
C LEU A 160 -0.81 -9.27 -13.98
N PRO A 161 -1.22 -9.89 -12.85
CA PRO A 161 -1.32 -11.34 -12.74
C PRO A 161 -2.29 -11.96 -13.77
N SER A 162 -1.92 -13.14 -14.28
CA SER A 162 -2.84 -13.96 -15.10
C SER A 162 -3.84 -14.76 -14.27
N THR A 163 -3.70 -14.77 -12.96
CA THR A 163 -4.64 -15.39 -11.99
C THR A 163 -5.74 -14.41 -11.62
N PRO A 164 -6.86 -14.87 -11.01
CA PRO A 164 -7.78 -13.98 -10.32
C PRO A 164 -7.03 -13.06 -9.36
N THR A 165 -7.37 -11.77 -9.33
CA THR A 165 -6.61 -10.75 -8.62
C THR A 165 -7.50 -9.94 -7.69
N LEU A 166 -7.09 -9.81 -6.44
CA LEU A 166 -7.62 -8.83 -5.51
C LEU A 166 -6.62 -7.69 -5.40
N LEU A 167 -6.91 -6.60 -6.11
CA LEU A 167 -6.09 -5.40 -6.12
C LEU A 167 -6.41 -4.56 -4.88
N PHE A 168 -5.39 -4.15 -4.14
CA PHE A 168 -5.51 -3.28 -2.99
C PHE A 168 -4.90 -1.91 -3.28
N LEU A 169 -5.63 -0.85 -2.95
CA LEU A 169 -5.21 0.54 -3.05
C LEU A 169 -5.52 1.25 -1.73
N PHE A 170 -4.52 1.80 -1.07
CA PHE A 170 -4.70 2.75 0.02
C PHE A 170 -4.33 4.14 -0.46
N HIS A 171 -5.18 4.74 -1.30
CA HIS A 171 -4.99 6.05 -1.90
C HIS A 171 -3.51 6.33 -2.32
N PRO A 172 -2.89 5.45 -3.12
CA PRO A 172 -1.44 5.51 -3.33
C PRO A 172 -1.02 6.60 -4.31
N PHE A 173 -1.96 7.11 -5.12
CA PHE A 173 -1.68 8.11 -6.17
C PHE A 173 -2.96 8.82 -6.60
N GLU A 174 -2.78 9.97 -7.23
CA GLU A 174 -3.86 10.84 -7.73
C GLU A 174 -4.51 10.33 -9.04
N ASP A 175 -5.57 11.01 -9.44
CA ASP A 175 -6.42 10.75 -10.63
C ASP A 175 -5.66 10.37 -11.91
N PRO A 176 -4.60 11.09 -12.35
CA PRO A 176 -3.94 10.78 -13.61
C PRO A 176 -3.33 9.37 -13.64
N VAL A 177 -2.69 8.97 -12.54
CA VAL A 177 -2.08 7.64 -12.42
C VAL A 177 -3.17 6.57 -12.25
N LEU A 178 -4.22 6.83 -11.46
CA LEU A 178 -5.36 5.92 -11.35
C LEU A 178 -6.00 5.65 -12.71
N LYS A 179 -6.28 6.67 -13.51
CA LYS A 179 -6.83 6.52 -14.87
C LYS A 179 -5.90 5.74 -15.80
N ALA A 180 -4.58 5.92 -15.68
CA ALA A 180 -3.61 5.13 -16.44
C ALA A 180 -3.63 3.66 -16.00
N LEU A 181 -3.69 3.38 -14.70
CA LEU A 181 -3.82 2.03 -14.15
C LEU A 181 -5.09 1.33 -14.67
N LEU A 182 -6.24 2.02 -14.70
CA LEU A 182 -7.48 1.41 -15.21
C LEU A 182 -7.33 0.97 -16.68
N ARG A 183 -6.62 1.73 -17.52
CA ARG A 183 -6.33 1.31 -18.92
C ARG A 183 -5.40 0.09 -18.97
N CYS A 184 -4.41 0.00 -18.08
CA CYS A 184 -3.57 -1.20 -17.96
C CYS A 184 -4.40 -2.42 -17.55
N ILE A 185 -5.34 -2.24 -16.60
CA ILE A 185 -6.26 -3.29 -16.15
C ILE A 185 -7.16 -3.75 -17.29
N GLU A 186 -7.80 -2.83 -18.04
CA GLU A 186 -8.65 -3.18 -19.17
C GLU A 186 -7.89 -4.03 -20.22
N THR A 187 -6.63 -3.67 -20.47
CA THR A 187 -5.79 -4.41 -21.41
C THR A 187 -5.46 -5.81 -20.89
N ALA A 188 -5.08 -5.93 -19.63
CA ALA A 188 -4.63 -7.18 -19.03
C ALA A 188 -5.78 -8.16 -18.73
N PHE A 189 -6.98 -7.63 -18.46
CA PHE A 189 -8.15 -8.42 -18.08
C PHE A 189 -9.20 -8.48 -19.20
N ILE A 190 -8.86 -8.13 -20.43
CA ILE A 190 -9.78 -8.25 -21.56
C ILE A 190 -10.34 -9.69 -21.67
N GLY A 191 -11.66 -9.82 -21.73
CA GLY A 191 -12.33 -11.12 -21.76
C GLY A 191 -12.31 -11.90 -20.43
N ARG A 192 -11.87 -11.30 -19.33
CA ARG A 192 -11.73 -11.90 -18.00
C ARG A 192 -12.62 -11.20 -16.97
N ALA A 193 -13.86 -10.94 -17.32
CA ALA A 193 -14.85 -10.35 -16.42
C ALA A 193 -14.98 -11.16 -15.12
N GLY A 194 -14.91 -10.48 -13.98
CA GLY A 194 -14.97 -11.10 -12.65
C GLY A 194 -13.64 -11.65 -12.12
N ASP A 195 -12.57 -11.62 -12.90
CA ASP A 195 -11.23 -12.06 -12.45
C ASP A 195 -10.48 -10.99 -11.65
N LEU A 196 -10.96 -9.76 -11.59
CA LEU A 196 -10.35 -8.70 -10.81
C LEU A 196 -11.38 -8.00 -9.95
N ASP A 197 -11.09 -7.94 -8.65
CA ASP A 197 -11.77 -7.09 -7.67
C ASP A 197 -10.79 -6.06 -7.11
N ILE A 198 -11.27 -4.87 -6.76
CA ILE A 198 -10.47 -3.77 -6.18
C ILE A 198 -10.98 -3.49 -4.78
N LEU A 199 -10.09 -3.51 -3.79
CA LEU A 199 -10.29 -2.93 -2.46
C LEU A 199 -9.65 -1.55 -2.44
N TYR A 200 -10.45 -0.51 -2.30
CA TYR A 200 -9.95 0.86 -2.26
C TYR A 200 -10.22 1.47 -0.88
N VAL A 201 -9.16 1.72 -0.12
CA VAL A 201 -9.17 2.38 1.20
C VAL A 201 -8.85 3.84 0.99
N ASN A 202 -9.47 4.71 1.78
CA ASN A 202 -9.46 6.16 1.60
C ASN A 202 -9.76 6.53 0.13
N ALA A 203 -10.95 6.10 -0.32
CA ALA A 203 -11.32 6.10 -1.73
C ALA A 203 -11.69 7.50 -2.24
N GLU A 204 -10.78 8.48 -2.11
CA GLU A 204 -10.97 9.87 -2.52
C GLU A 204 -11.31 9.99 -4.01
N HIS A 205 -10.68 9.15 -4.84
CA HIS A 205 -10.94 9.10 -6.28
C HIS A 205 -11.89 7.96 -6.69
N GLY A 206 -12.73 7.47 -5.75
CA GLY A 206 -13.73 6.42 -6.03
C GLY A 206 -14.67 6.75 -7.18
N ASP A 207 -14.92 8.03 -7.42
CA ASP A 207 -15.72 8.52 -8.53
C ASP A 207 -15.17 8.15 -9.92
N VAL A 208 -13.84 8.01 -10.05
CA VAL A 208 -13.21 7.58 -11.31
C VAL A 208 -13.63 6.17 -11.66
N LEU A 209 -13.63 5.26 -10.67
CA LEU A 209 -14.08 3.89 -10.81
C LEU A 209 -15.61 3.79 -10.99
N ASN A 210 -16.37 4.60 -10.25
CA ASN A 210 -17.84 4.60 -10.33
C ASN A 210 -18.36 5.00 -11.72
N ARG A 211 -17.63 5.87 -12.43
CA ARG A 211 -17.98 6.34 -13.79
C ARG A 211 -17.40 5.46 -14.89
N HIS A 212 -16.53 4.53 -14.54
CA HIS A 212 -15.82 3.70 -15.51
C HIS A 212 -16.66 2.49 -15.92
N PRO A 213 -16.98 2.29 -17.21
CA PRO A 213 -17.94 1.28 -17.65
C PRO A 213 -17.49 -0.17 -17.39
N ALA A 214 -16.18 -0.40 -17.26
CA ALA A 214 -15.62 -1.72 -17.01
C ALA A 214 -15.64 -2.12 -15.52
N PHE A 215 -16.11 -1.24 -14.61
CA PHE A 215 -16.15 -1.54 -13.18
C PHE A 215 -17.55 -1.39 -12.62
N ARG A 216 -17.91 -2.32 -11.75
CA ARG A 216 -19.15 -2.30 -10.98
C ARG A 216 -18.84 -2.13 -9.51
N LEU A 217 -19.43 -1.12 -8.87
CA LEU A 217 -19.40 -0.97 -7.43
C LEU A 217 -20.17 -2.12 -6.77
N LEU A 218 -19.50 -2.86 -5.88
CA LEU A 218 -20.11 -3.94 -5.09
C LEU A 218 -20.51 -3.43 -3.70
N TRP A 219 -19.71 -2.56 -3.14
CA TRP A 219 -19.95 -1.98 -1.81
C TRP A 219 -19.13 -0.70 -1.61
N GLN A 220 -19.67 0.24 -0.84
CA GLN A 220 -18.99 1.45 -0.38
C GLN A 220 -19.50 1.81 1.00
N GLY A 221 -18.63 2.30 1.87
CA GLY A 221 -18.98 2.80 3.19
C GLY A 221 -17.77 2.97 4.11
N ALA A 222 -18.03 3.50 5.30
CA ALA A 222 -17.01 3.61 6.33
C ALA A 222 -16.71 2.24 6.95
N VAL A 223 -15.44 1.93 7.13
CA VAL A 223 -14.95 0.78 7.88
C VAL A 223 -14.33 1.30 9.17
N PRO A 224 -14.86 0.94 10.34
CA PRO A 224 -14.32 1.41 11.62
C PRO A 224 -12.98 0.75 11.93
N MET A 225 -12.06 1.52 12.48
CA MET A 225 -10.85 1.01 13.10
C MET A 225 -11.16 0.34 14.44
N SER A 226 -10.31 -0.59 14.85
CA SER A 226 -10.31 -1.02 16.25
C SER A 226 -9.89 0.15 17.15
N PRO A 227 -10.31 0.17 18.43
CA PRO A 227 -9.88 1.21 19.36
C PRO A 227 -8.35 1.31 19.49
N GLU A 228 -7.65 0.18 19.37
CA GLU A 228 -6.19 0.10 19.42
C GLU A 228 -5.54 0.76 18.20
N ASP A 229 -6.03 0.44 17.00
CA ASP A 229 -5.54 1.03 15.75
C ASP A 229 -5.82 2.54 15.71
N HIS A 230 -7.02 2.97 16.11
CA HIS A 230 -7.38 4.39 16.16
C HIS A 230 -6.49 5.15 17.16
N ALA A 231 -6.22 4.58 18.33
CA ALA A 231 -5.32 5.20 19.30
C ALA A 231 -3.90 5.34 18.74
N ALA A 232 -3.41 4.31 18.05
CA ALA A 232 -2.10 4.34 17.40
C ALA A 232 -2.04 5.38 16.25
N ASP A 233 -3.12 5.54 15.50
CA ASP A 233 -3.26 6.57 14.48
C ASP A 233 -3.17 7.97 15.08
N LEU A 234 -3.96 8.26 16.11
CA LEU A 234 -3.96 9.56 16.79
C LEU A 234 -2.59 9.89 17.34
N GLU A 235 -1.87 8.92 17.88
CA GLU A 235 -0.51 9.10 18.36
C GLU A 235 0.47 9.39 17.21
N ALA A 236 0.37 8.67 16.11
CA ALA A 236 1.24 8.82 14.94
C ALA A 236 1.10 10.20 14.27
N ILE A 237 -0.13 10.74 14.20
CA ILE A 237 -0.42 12.03 13.57
C ILE A 237 -0.35 13.23 14.52
N ALA A 238 -0.21 13.01 15.83
CA ALA A 238 -0.23 14.08 16.84
C ALA A 238 0.79 15.20 16.59
N GLN A 239 1.87 14.91 15.88
CA GLN A 239 2.92 15.88 15.53
C GLN A 239 2.75 16.48 14.11
N GLN A 240 1.71 16.09 13.38
CA GLN A 240 1.49 16.42 11.97
C GLN A 240 0.14 17.12 11.80
N ALA A 241 0.13 18.46 11.88
CA ALA A 241 -1.11 19.25 11.83
C ALA A 241 -1.94 19.12 10.53
N GLU A 242 -1.36 18.55 9.47
CA GLU A 242 -1.98 18.40 8.15
C GLU A 242 -2.84 17.14 8.03
N TYR A 243 -2.75 16.22 8.99
CA TYR A 243 -3.42 14.93 8.95
C TYR A 243 -4.34 14.74 10.14
N GLY A 244 -5.47 14.05 9.91
CA GLY A 244 -6.46 13.73 10.91
C GLY A 244 -6.85 12.26 10.85
N SER A 245 -7.37 11.71 11.94
CA SER A 245 -7.99 10.39 11.96
C SER A 245 -9.39 10.53 12.55
N THR A 246 -10.37 9.97 11.86
CA THR A 246 -11.77 9.92 12.29
C THR A 246 -12.11 8.62 13.01
N GLY A 247 -11.16 7.67 13.03
CA GLY A 247 -11.36 6.32 13.59
C GLY A 247 -12.10 5.38 12.66
N ASP A 248 -12.27 5.78 11.41
CA ASP A 248 -12.79 4.96 10.31
C ASP A 248 -12.14 5.36 8.99
N GLU A 249 -12.26 4.50 7.99
CA GLU A 249 -11.80 4.77 6.64
C GLU A 249 -12.94 4.61 5.64
N LEU A 250 -13.09 5.56 4.73
CA LEU A 250 -14.01 5.41 3.61
C LEU A 250 -13.43 4.40 2.62
N CYS A 251 -14.11 3.27 2.49
CA CYS A 251 -13.67 2.18 1.63
C CYS A 251 -14.68 1.88 0.53
N ALA A 252 -14.20 1.34 -0.58
CA ALA A 252 -15.03 0.86 -1.66
C ALA A 252 -14.52 -0.48 -2.20
N ILE A 253 -15.43 -1.30 -2.72
CA ILE A 253 -15.14 -2.58 -3.37
C ILE A 253 -15.74 -2.54 -4.77
N PHE A 254 -14.88 -2.73 -5.78
CA PHE A 254 -15.28 -2.76 -7.17
C PHE A 254 -14.96 -4.10 -7.80
N ARG A 255 -15.68 -4.46 -8.86
CA ARG A 255 -15.41 -5.63 -9.72
C ARG A 255 -15.27 -5.19 -11.16
N TYR A 256 -14.28 -5.71 -11.84
CA TYR A 256 -14.13 -5.65 -13.28
C TYR A 256 -15.20 -6.54 -13.95
N VAL A 257 -15.94 -5.99 -14.94
CA VAL A 257 -17.12 -6.65 -15.58
C VAL A 257 -17.00 -6.74 -17.08
#